data_075b5128723597e7c95c90fe3fee5081
#
_entry.id   075b5128723597e7c95c90fe3fee5081
#
_cell.length_a   1.000
_cell.length_b   1.000
_cell.length_c   1.000
_cell.angle_alpha   90.00
_cell.angle_beta   90.00
_cell.angle_gamma   90.00
#
_symmetry.space_group_name_H-M   'P 1'
#
loop_
_entity.id
_entity.type
_entity.pdbx_description
1 polymer ?
#
loop_
_entity_poly.entity_id
_entity_poly.type
_entity_poly.pdbx_seq_one_letter_code
_entity_poly.pdbx_strand_id
1 'polypeptide(L)'
;MKTQLFLLLLALSVLSTQAQSLSIKGRVTDASQEAFIAANVSLWTIDSTLVTGVTSDAQGKFALPKIKAGDYRLSISFIGLQSENILLKLNKSLDLGDVQLQEDAVS
;
A
#
# COMPACT_ATOMS: atom_id res chain seq x y z
N MET A 1 26.06 -22.67 -34.42
CA MET A 1 25.31 -23.39 -33.40
C MET A 1 25.62 -22.95 -31.98
N LYS A 2 26.90 -22.83 -31.61
CA LYS A 2 27.25 -22.38 -30.25
C LYS A 2 26.82 -20.95 -29.96
N THR A 3 26.81 -20.07 -30.98
CA THR A 3 26.43 -18.66 -30.86
C THR A 3 24.93 -18.51 -30.55
N GLN A 4 24.08 -19.35 -31.12
CA GLN A 4 22.64 -19.29 -30.90
C GLN A 4 22.24 -19.72 -29.47
N LEU A 5 22.93 -20.73 -28.93
CA LEU A 5 22.72 -21.16 -27.57
C LEU A 5 23.09 -20.10 -26.54
N PHE A 6 24.19 -19.39 -26.80
CA PHE A 6 24.65 -18.31 -25.93
C PHE A 6 23.66 -17.15 -25.89
N LEU A 7 23.08 -16.76 -27.02
CA LEU A 7 22.09 -15.70 -27.10
C LEU A 7 20.80 -16.08 -26.34
N LEU A 8 20.39 -17.35 -26.39
CA LEU A 8 19.22 -17.83 -25.68
C LEU A 8 19.42 -17.73 -24.16
N LEU A 9 20.57 -18.06 -23.65
CA LEU A 9 20.90 -17.97 -22.24
C LEU A 9 20.88 -16.51 -21.74
N LEU A 10 21.36 -15.57 -22.54
CA LEU A 10 21.29 -14.15 -22.21
C LEU A 10 19.87 -13.63 -22.14
N ALA A 11 18.99 -14.06 -23.04
CA ALA A 11 17.59 -13.67 -23.01
C ALA A 11 16.88 -14.16 -21.74
N LEU A 12 17.18 -15.37 -21.30
CA LEU A 12 16.61 -15.92 -20.06
C LEU A 12 17.08 -15.17 -18.83
N SER A 13 18.35 -14.76 -18.77
CA SER A 13 18.86 -14.03 -17.61
C SER A 13 18.25 -12.62 -17.50
N VAL A 14 17.91 -11.96 -18.62
CA VAL A 14 17.22 -10.68 -18.60
C VAL A 14 15.80 -10.83 -18.03
N LEU A 15 15.08 -11.91 -18.39
CA LEU A 15 13.73 -12.14 -17.89
C LEU A 15 13.68 -12.37 -16.37
N SER A 16 14.73 -12.94 -15.78
CA SER A 16 14.77 -13.25 -14.36
C SER A 16 15.05 -12.02 -13.47
N THR A 17 15.37 -10.86 -14.03
CA THR A 17 15.71 -9.66 -13.27
C THR A 17 14.55 -8.69 -13.07
N GLN A 18 13.36 -8.99 -13.60
CA GLN A 18 12.22 -8.10 -13.42
C GLN A 18 11.71 -8.15 -11.98
N ALA A 19 11.78 -7.01 -11.29
CA ALA A 19 11.26 -6.88 -9.94
C ALA A 19 9.73 -6.82 -9.99
N GLN A 20 9.07 -7.54 -9.08
CA GLN A 20 7.63 -7.44 -8.94
C GLN A 20 7.25 -6.15 -8.24
N SER A 21 6.25 -5.49 -8.78
CA SER A 21 5.68 -4.27 -8.23
C SER A 21 4.30 -4.62 -7.65
N LEU A 22 4.13 -4.35 -6.37
CA LEU A 22 2.91 -4.70 -5.64
C LEU A 22 2.09 -3.44 -5.36
N SER A 23 0.82 -3.61 -5.04
CA SER A 23 -0.05 -2.50 -4.67
C SER A 23 -0.80 -2.82 -3.38
N ILE A 24 -1.14 -1.75 -2.65
CA ILE A 24 -2.00 -1.81 -1.47
C ILE A 24 -3.19 -0.91 -1.77
N LYS A 25 -4.39 -1.40 -1.57
CA LYS A 25 -5.60 -0.61 -1.77
C LYS A 25 -6.63 -0.90 -0.68
N GLY A 26 -7.58 0.00 -0.55
CA GLY A 26 -8.64 -0.13 0.41
C GLY A 26 -9.61 1.02 0.31
N ARG A 27 -10.53 1.08 1.25
CA ARG A 27 -11.54 2.13 1.33
C ARG A 27 -11.63 2.60 2.78
N VAL A 28 -11.56 3.92 2.98
CA VAL A 28 -11.70 4.50 4.31
C VAL A 28 -13.17 4.88 4.52
N THR A 29 -13.70 4.50 5.67
CA THR A 29 -15.09 4.79 6.05
C THR A 29 -15.15 5.50 7.38
N ASP A 30 -16.27 6.18 7.62
CA ASP A 30 -16.59 6.76 8.93
C ASP A 30 -17.36 5.76 9.82
N ALA A 31 -17.79 6.21 11.00
CA ALA A 31 -18.51 5.36 11.95
C ALA A 31 -19.85 4.85 11.40
N SER A 32 -20.41 5.53 10.40
CA SER A 32 -21.66 5.14 9.72
C SER A 32 -21.41 4.28 8.48
N GLN A 33 -20.16 3.86 8.25
CA GLN A 33 -19.74 3.08 7.08
C GLN A 33 -19.85 3.82 5.76
N GLU A 34 -19.95 5.14 5.81
CA GLU A 34 -19.92 5.97 4.62
C GLU A 34 -18.48 6.32 4.22
N ALA A 35 -18.29 6.65 2.94
CA ALA A 35 -16.99 6.99 2.40
C ALA A 35 -16.36 8.16 3.15
N PHE A 36 -15.10 8.01 3.57
CA PHE A 36 -14.34 9.09 4.21
C PHE A 36 -13.43 9.72 3.17
N ILE A 37 -13.73 10.97 2.80
CA ILE A 37 -13.01 11.69 1.75
C ILE A 37 -11.82 12.40 2.34
N ALA A 38 -10.68 12.39 1.63
CA ALA A 38 -9.47 13.13 1.97
C ALA A 38 -8.78 12.68 3.27
N ALA A 39 -9.01 11.44 3.70
CA ALA A 39 -8.21 10.86 4.77
C ALA A 39 -6.76 10.71 4.32
N ASN A 40 -5.82 10.96 5.21
CA ASN A 40 -4.40 10.80 4.91
C ASN A 40 -4.01 9.32 5.05
N VAL A 41 -3.48 8.74 3.98
CA VAL A 41 -3.00 7.36 3.96
C VAL A 41 -1.51 7.39 3.69
N SER A 42 -0.71 6.92 4.63
CA SER A 42 0.75 6.93 4.51
C SER A 42 1.31 5.55 4.80
N LEU A 43 2.36 5.20 4.06
CA LEU A 43 3.06 3.93 4.21
C LEU A 43 4.47 4.18 4.71
N TRP A 44 4.83 3.47 5.78
CA TRP A 44 6.10 3.63 6.47
C TRP A 44 6.83 2.31 6.55
N THR A 45 8.15 2.35 6.48
CA THR A 45 8.97 1.19 6.84
C THR A 45 8.91 0.99 8.35
N ILE A 46 9.38 -0.16 8.83
CA ILE A 46 9.38 -0.47 10.26
C ILE A 46 10.27 0.50 11.05
N ASP A 47 11.33 1.01 10.44
CA ASP A 47 12.21 2.01 11.07
C ASP A 47 11.67 3.45 10.94
N SER A 48 10.40 3.61 10.55
CA SER A 48 9.71 4.90 10.47
C SER A 48 10.22 5.84 9.37
N THR A 49 10.64 5.27 8.24
CA THR A 49 10.92 6.03 7.03
C THR A 49 9.67 6.06 6.15
N LEU A 50 9.27 7.23 5.70
CA LEU A 50 8.10 7.37 4.84
C LEU A 50 8.39 6.81 3.44
N VAL A 51 7.53 5.91 2.97
CA VAL A 51 7.64 5.33 1.63
C VAL A 51 6.81 6.13 0.64
N THR A 52 5.54 6.34 0.94
CA THR A 52 4.62 7.08 0.06
C THR A 52 3.37 7.48 0.85
N GLY A 53 2.60 8.39 0.28
CA GLY A 53 1.33 8.81 0.88
C GLY A 53 0.36 9.28 -0.18
N VAL A 54 -0.93 9.06 0.10
CA VAL A 54 -2.05 9.52 -0.74
C VAL A 54 -3.19 9.97 0.17
N THR A 55 -4.22 10.54 -0.42
CA THR A 55 -5.48 10.81 0.28
C THR A 55 -6.59 9.96 -0.33
N SER A 56 -7.60 9.62 0.48
CA SER A 56 -8.75 8.89 -0.02
C SER A 56 -9.59 9.77 -0.95
N ASP A 57 -10.21 9.15 -1.96
CA ASP A 57 -10.99 9.85 -2.98
C ASP A 57 -12.46 10.06 -2.55
N ALA A 58 -13.30 10.50 -3.48
CA ALA A 58 -14.71 10.79 -3.20
C ALA A 58 -15.52 9.55 -2.80
N GLN A 59 -15.05 8.34 -3.12
CA GLN A 59 -15.63 7.09 -2.69
C GLN A 59 -14.93 6.50 -1.47
N GLY A 60 -14.00 7.24 -0.87
CA GLY A 60 -13.19 6.77 0.24
C GLY A 60 -12.05 5.84 -0.15
N LYS A 61 -11.85 5.61 -1.42
CA LYS A 61 -10.87 4.63 -1.90
C LYS A 61 -9.48 5.23 -1.95
N PHE A 62 -8.48 4.37 -1.71
CA PHE A 62 -7.08 4.72 -1.89
C PHE A 62 -6.34 3.56 -2.55
N ALA A 63 -5.25 3.88 -3.23
CA ALA A 63 -4.35 2.90 -3.82
C ALA A 63 -2.92 3.39 -3.73
N LEU A 64 -2.03 2.50 -3.31
CA LEU A 64 -0.59 2.74 -3.23
C LEU A 64 0.08 1.78 -4.22
N PRO A 65 0.40 2.23 -5.43
CA PRO A 65 1.03 1.39 -6.44
C PRO A 65 2.55 1.33 -6.26
N LYS A 66 3.16 0.36 -6.92
CA LYS A 66 4.64 0.26 -7.05
C LYS A 66 5.34 0.13 -5.71
N ILE A 67 4.82 -0.75 -4.86
CA ILE A 67 5.42 -1.04 -3.55
C ILE A 67 6.23 -2.34 -3.67
N LYS A 68 7.44 -2.34 -3.13
CA LYS A 68 8.28 -3.54 -3.06
C LYS A 68 7.78 -4.46 -1.95
N ALA A 69 8.02 -5.75 -2.08
CA ALA A 69 7.75 -6.70 -1.01
C ALA A 69 8.53 -6.31 0.25
N GLY A 70 7.93 -6.46 1.41
CA GLY A 70 8.58 -6.11 2.66
C GLY A 70 7.59 -5.90 3.79
N ASP A 71 8.11 -5.47 4.93
CA ASP A 71 7.33 -5.19 6.13
C ASP A 71 7.12 -3.69 6.24
N TYR A 72 5.86 -3.30 6.47
CA TYR A 72 5.45 -1.89 6.49
C TYR A 72 4.44 -1.62 7.59
N ARG A 73 4.28 -0.34 7.89
CA ARG A 73 3.19 0.17 8.71
C ARG A 73 2.36 1.14 7.86
N LEU A 74 1.09 0.82 7.70
CA LEU A 74 0.14 1.70 7.02
C LEU A 74 -0.58 2.55 8.07
N SER A 75 -0.57 3.86 7.90
CA SER A 75 -1.24 4.79 8.81
C SER A 75 -2.33 5.54 8.07
N ILE A 76 -3.52 5.53 8.61
CA ILE A 76 -4.67 6.28 8.09
C ILE A 76 -5.11 7.26 9.16
N SER A 77 -5.17 8.54 8.81
CA SER A 77 -5.46 9.59 9.81
C SER A 77 -6.25 10.73 9.20
N PHE A 78 -6.95 11.45 10.08
CA PHE A 78 -7.61 12.71 9.76
C PHE A 78 -7.72 13.53 11.04
N ILE A 79 -7.70 14.85 10.92
CA ILE A 79 -7.76 15.75 12.07
C ILE A 79 -9.04 15.51 12.87
N GLY A 80 -8.91 15.34 14.18
CA GLY A 80 -10.04 15.10 15.08
C GLY A 80 -10.47 13.67 15.20
N LEU A 81 -9.82 12.74 14.46
CA LEU A 81 -10.13 11.33 14.53
C LEU A 81 -8.94 10.53 15.01
N GLN A 82 -9.23 9.34 15.53
CA GLN A 82 -8.20 8.41 15.96
C GLN A 82 -7.51 7.80 14.75
N SER A 83 -6.17 7.80 14.74
CA SER A 83 -5.40 7.20 13.67
C SER A 83 -5.48 5.68 13.72
N GLU A 84 -5.60 5.05 12.55
CA GLU A 84 -5.48 3.60 12.40
C GLU A 84 -4.08 3.26 11.91
N ASN A 85 -3.43 2.31 12.57
CA ASN A 85 -2.11 1.83 12.18
C ASN A 85 -2.17 0.34 11.98
N ILE A 86 -1.77 -0.11 10.79
CA ILE A 86 -1.86 -1.51 10.39
C ILE A 86 -0.47 -2.00 10.01
N LEU A 87 0.01 -3.04 10.67
CA LEU A 87 1.26 -3.69 10.30
C LEU A 87 1.02 -4.66 9.17
N LEU A 88 1.83 -4.58 8.13
CA LEU A 88 1.67 -5.37 6.92
C LEU A 88 2.94 -6.15 6.61
N LYS A 89 2.77 -7.41 6.23
CA LYS A 89 3.82 -8.20 5.57
C LYS A 89 3.41 -8.34 4.11
N LEU A 90 3.99 -7.51 3.26
CA LEU A 90 3.58 -7.44 1.86
C LEU A 90 4.43 -8.38 1.02
N ASN A 91 3.83 -9.44 0.52
CA ASN A 91 4.46 -10.39 -0.41
C ASN A 91 3.66 -10.56 -1.70
N LYS A 92 2.48 -9.97 -1.75
CA LYS A 92 1.61 -9.89 -2.93
C LYS A 92 0.75 -8.64 -2.79
N SER A 93 0.11 -8.22 -3.86
CA SER A 93 -0.82 -7.09 -3.81
C SER A 93 -1.95 -7.38 -2.83
N LEU A 94 -2.35 -6.35 -2.08
CA LEU A 94 -3.26 -6.49 -0.94
C LEU A 94 -4.41 -5.52 -1.07
N ASP A 95 -5.63 -6.03 -0.86
CA ASP A 95 -6.83 -5.22 -0.72
C ASP A 95 -7.31 -5.32 0.73
N LEU A 96 -7.27 -4.20 1.45
CA LEU A 96 -7.64 -4.16 2.87
C LEU A 96 -9.14 -4.13 3.09
N GLY A 97 -9.93 -3.88 2.03
CA GLY A 97 -11.36 -3.66 2.19
C GLY A 97 -11.64 -2.35 2.89
N ASP A 98 -12.70 -2.31 3.69
CA ASP A 98 -13.11 -1.11 4.41
C ASP A 98 -12.32 -0.97 5.71
N VAL A 99 -11.75 0.22 5.93
CA VAL A 99 -11.04 0.58 7.16
C VAL A 99 -11.80 1.75 7.78
N GLN A 100 -12.36 1.55 8.95
CA GLN A 100 -13.17 2.56 9.63
C GLN A 100 -12.29 3.44 10.50
N LEU A 101 -12.44 4.77 10.35
CA LEU A 101 -11.86 5.73 11.28
C LEU A 101 -12.87 6.03 12.38
N GLN A 102 -12.38 6.09 13.61
CA GLN A 102 -13.21 6.32 14.77
C GLN A 102 -12.91 7.69 15.35
N GLU A 103 -13.92 8.27 16.02
CA GLU A 103 -13.72 9.52 16.72
C GLU A 103 -12.69 9.33 17.84
N ASP A 104 -11.93 10.41 18.10
CA ASP A 104 -10.98 10.40 19.19
C ASP A 104 -11.72 10.21 20.50
N ALA A 105 -11.27 9.22 21.30
CA ALA A 105 -11.92 8.88 22.57
C ALA A 105 -11.74 9.96 23.62
N VAL A 106 -10.91 10.94 23.40
CA VAL A 106 -10.73 12.07 24.33
C VAL A 106 -11.78 13.11 24.06
N SER A 107 -12.81 13.07 24.78
CA SER A 107 -13.86 14.08 24.73
C SER A 107 -13.86 14.90 26.00
#